data_9068e10c767d0c190b7310d6beb4f0db
#
_entry.id   9068e10c767d0c190b7310d6beb4f0db
#
_cell.length_a   1.000
_cell.length_b   1.000
_cell.length_c   1.000
_cell.angle_alpha   90.00
_cell.angle_beta   90.00
_cell.angle_gamma   90.00
#
_symmetry.space_group_name_H-M   'P 1'
#
loop_
_entity.id
_entity.type
_entity.pdbx_description
1 polymer ?
#
loop_
_entity_poly.entity_id
_entity_poly.type
_entity_poly.pdbx_seq_one_letter_code
_entity_poly.pdbx_strand_id
1 'polypeptide(L)' 'MSRIRPLHWKQLIRVFQQDGFTFSKRSRGGTSHWVGEKPGVGRPVIVPEYDEVGLDIIRANMRTAGMSRERFLELLAHG' A
#
# COMPACT_ATOMS: atom_id res chain seq x y z
N MET A 1 10.84 3.22 -19.36
CA MET A 1 9.72 3.78 -18.61
C MET A 1 9.38 2.87 -17.41
N SER A 2 9.29 3.46 -16.24
CA SER A 2 8.99 2.68 -15.04
C SER A 2 7.51 2.26 -15.02
N ARG A 3 7.28 1.01 -14.64
CA ARG A 3 5.93 0.46 -14.50
C ARG A 3 5.70 0.04 -13.06
N ILE A 4 4.45 0.16 -12.62
CA ILE A 4 4.04 -0.43 -11.35
C ILE A 4 3.91 -1.94 -11.60
N ARG A 5 4.56 -2.72 -10.76
CA ARG A 5 4.55 -4.18 -10.82
C ARG A 5 4.00 -4.75 -9.52
N PRO A 6 3.54 -6.00 -9.52
CA PRO A 6 3.21 -6.66 -8.26
C PRO A 6 4.39 -6.59 -7.28
N LEU A 7 4.08 -6.38 -6.02
CA LEU A 7 5.09 -6.16 -4.97
C LEU A 7 4.85 -7.11 -3.80
N HIS A 8 5.92 -7.41 -3.08
CA HIS A 8 5.80 -8.06 -1.79
C HIS A 8 5.07 -7.09 -0.84
N TRP A 9 4.24 -7.63 0.05
CA TRP A 9 3.42 -6.80 0.94
C TRP A 9 4.24 -5.82 1.79
N LYS A 10 5.46 -6.20 2.19
CA LYS A 10 6.32 -5.31 2.99
C LYS A 10 6.77 -4.09 2.18
N GLN A 11 7.04 -4.27 0.91
CA GLN A 11 7.42 -3.16 0.03
C GLN A 11 6.25 -2.19 -0.14
N LEU A 12 5.05 -2.72 -0.30
CA LEU A 12 3.86 -1.90 -0.47
C LEU A 12 3.57 -1.09 0.79
N ILE A 13 3.67 -1.72 1.97
CA ILE A 13 3.52 -1.00 3.24
C ILE A 13 4.53 0.13 3.34
N ARG A 14 5.78 -0.13 2.98
CA ARG A 14 6.84 0.87 3.07
C ARG A 14 6.54 2.10 2.21
N VAL A 15 6.00 1.90 1.01
CA VAL A 15 5.62 3.01 0.14
C VAL A 15 4.60 3.91 0.84
N PHE A 16 3.54 3.32 1.40
CA PHE A 16 2.51 4.10 2.06
C PHE A 16 2.99 4.72 3.39
N GLN A 17 3.87 4.05 4.12
CA GLN A 17 4.46 4.64 5.32
C GLN A 17 5.23 5.91 5.01
N GLN A 18 5.97 5.92 3.92
CA GLN A 18 6.69 7.11 3.49
C GLN A 18 5.74 8.26 3.11
N ASP A 19 4.53 7.93 2.70
CA ASP A 19 3.50 8.92 2.39
C ASP A 19 2.71 9.38 3.63
N GLY A 20 3.07 8.88 4.80
CA GLY A 20 2.46 9.31 6.06
C GLY A 20 1.42 8.37 6.64
N PHE A 21 1.25 7.18 6.09
CA PHE A 21 0.32 6.20 6.63
C PHE A 21 0.93 5.44 7.81
N THR A 22 0.10 5.18 8.81
CA THR A 22 0.45 4.37 9.97
C THR A 22 -0.29 3.05 9.87
N PHE A 23 0.41 1.93 9.97
CA PHE A 23 -0.18 0.62 9.77
C PHE A 23 -0.33 -0.15 11.08
N SER A 24 -1.42 -0.90 11.16
CA SER A 24 -1.66 -1.86 12.23
C SER A 24 -2.08 -3.19 11.62
N LYS A 25 -1.63 -4.28 12.23
CA LYS A 25 -1.95 -5.61 11.74
C LYS A 25 -3.33 -6.05 12.20
N ARG A 26 -4.08 -6.63 11.29
CA ARG A 26 -5.37 -7.26 11.57
C ARG A 26 -5.34 -8.69 11.08
N SER A 27 -5.80 -9.61 11.92
CA SER A 27 -5.90 -11.03 11.56
C SER A 27 -7.35 -11.47 11.66
N ARG A 28 -7.82 -12.22 10.66
CA ARG A 28 -9.19 -12.71 10.64
C ARG A 28 -9.23 -14.03 9.91
N GLY A 29 -9.63 -15.08 10.62
CA GLY A 29 -9.80 -16.39 10.01
C GLY A 29 -8.57 -16.96 9.35
N GLY A 30 -7.39 -16.76 9.94
CA GLY A 30 -6.13 -17.26 9.38
C GLY A 30 -5.50 -16.37 8.31
N THR A 31 -6.20 -15.30 7.91
CA THR A 31 -5.68 -14.33 6.94
C THR A 31 -5.21 -13.07 7.66
N SER A 32 -4.03 -12.58 7.33
CA SER A 32 -3.49 -11.36 7.93
C SER A 32 -3.52 -10.22 6.93
N HIS A 33 -3.97 -9.06 7.41
CA HIS A 33 -4.02 -7.83 6.63
C HIS A 33 -3.43 -6.70 7.44
N TRP A 34 -2.83 -5.75 6.75
CA TRP A 34 -2.34 -4.53 7.38
C TRP A 34 -3.24 -3.38 6.96
N VAL A 35 -3.71 -2.63 7.94
CA VAL A 35 -4.60 -1.49 7.72
C VAL A 35 -3.82 -0.22 7.97
N GLY A 36 -3.72 0.61 6.95
CA GLY A 36 -2.99 1.88 7.01
C GLY A 36 -3.94 3.06 7.03
N GLU A 37 -3.69 4.00 7.93
CA GLU A 37 -4.49 5.20 8.09
C GLU A 37 -3.60 6.43 8.06
N LYS A 38 -4.17 7.52 7.52
CA LYS A 38 -3.49 8.80 7.41
C LYS A 38 -4.48 9.91 7.68
N PRO A 39 -4.12 10.92 8.50
CA PRO A 39 -5.01 12.08 8.71
C PRO A 39 -5.40 12.74 7.38
N GLY A 40 -6.67 13.05 7.24
CA GLY A 40 -7.19 13.68 6.03
C GLY A 40 -7.62 12.70 4.95
N VAL A 41 -7.33 11.41 5.11
CA VAL A 41 -7.77 10.36 4.19
C VAL A 41 -8.93 9.63 4.85
N GLY A 42 -10.11 9.65 4.21
CA GLY A 42 -11.34 9.15 4.82
C GLY A 42 -11.45 7.63 4.88
N ARG A 43 -10.63 6.90 4.13
CA ARG A 43 -10.67 5.44 4.09
C ARG A 43 -9.27 4.87 4.32
N PRO A 44 -9.18 3.70 4.97
CA PRO A 44 -7.88 3.06 5.13
C PRO A 44 -7.41 2.40 3.84
N VAL A 45 -6.09 2.29 3.68
CA VAL A 45 -5.51 1.39 2.68
C VAL A 45 -5.34 0.03 3.34
N ILE A 46 -5.52 -1.04 2.56
CA ILE A 46 -5.48 -2.40 3.09
C ILE A 46 -4.48 -3.21 2.29
N VAL A 47 -3.49 -3.78 2.99
CA VAL A 47 -2.43 -4.56 2.37
C VAL A 47 -2.49 -6.00 2.90
N PRO A 48 -2.86 -6.97 2.06
CA PRO A 48 -2.82 -8.37 2.46
C PRO A 48 -1.37 -8.88 2.51
N GLU A 49 -1.11 -9.84 3.41
CA GLU A 49 0.24 -10.41 3.53
C GLU A 49 0.50 -11.42 2.41
N TYR A 50 0.57 -10.94 1.19
CA TYR A 50 0.88 -11.76 0.03
C TYR A 50 2.32 -11.55 -0.40
N ASP A 51 3.01 -12.61 -0.75
CA ASP A 51 4.36 -12.50 -1.31
C ASP A 51 4.35 -11.66 -2.58
N GLU A 52 3.24 -11.70 -3.31
CA GLU A 52 3.05 -10.90 -4.50
C GLU A 52 1.65 -10.27 -4.46
N VAL A 53 1.61 -8.99 -4.11
CA VAL A 53 0.36 -8.22 -4.12
C VAL A 53 0.10 -7.75 -5.54
N GLY A 54 -1.07 -8.08 -6.08
CA GLY A 54 -1.41 -7.79 -7.47
C GLY A 54 -1.69 -6.32 -7.73
N LEU A 55 -1.67 -5.96 -9.02
CA LEU A 55 -1.85 -4.59 -9.46
C LEU A 55 -3.23 -4.02 -9.11
N ASP A 56 -4.25 -4.85 -9.10
CA ASP A 56 -5.61 -4.42 -8.75
C ASP A 56 -5.67 -3.92 -7.31
N ILE A 57 -5.02 -4.61 -6.39
CA ILE A 57 -4.96 -4.19 -4.97
C ILE A 57 -4.12 -2.93 -4.84
N ILE A 58 -2.96 -2.89 -5.51
CA ILE A 58 -2.07 -1.72 -5.46
C ILE A 58 -2.80 -0.49 -5.98
N ARG A 59 -3.46 -0.58 -7.12
CA ARG A 59 -4.18 0.54 -7.73
C ARG A 59 -5.36 1.00 -6.88
N ALA A 60 -6.08 0.07 -6.28
CA ALA A 60 -7.19 0.40 -5.39
C ALA A 60 -6.70 1.22 -4.18
N ASN A 61 -5.57 0.81 -3.60
CA ASN A 61 -4.97 1.53 -2.48
C ASN A 61 -4.43 2.89 -2.89
N MET A 62 -3.86 3.00 -4.08
CA MET A 62 -3.43 4.29 -4.62
C MET A 62 -4.61 5.25 -4.76
N ARG A 63 -5.74 4.78 -5.28
CA ARG A 63 -6.95 5.58 -5.40
C ARG A 63 -7.45 6.05 -4.03
N THR A 64 -7.49 5.14 -3.08
CA THR A 64 -7.91 5.47 -1.72
C THR A 64 -7.03 6.56 -1.12
N ALA A 65 -5.73 6.47 -1.34
CA ALA A 65 -4.75 7.42 -0.82
C ALA A 65 -4.66 8.72 -1.62
N GLY A 66 -5.30 8.78 -2.78
CA GLY A 66 -5.14 9.91 -3.69
C GLY A 66 -3.73 10.03 -4.23
N MET A 67 -3.05 8.90 -4.39
CA MET A 67 -1.65 8.87 -4.78
C MET A 67 -1.51 8.71 -6.28
N SER A 68 -0.74 9.61 -6.91
CA SER A 68 -0.44 9.50 -8.33
C SER A 68 0.56 8.38 -8.60
N ARG A 69 0.59 7.94 -9.86
CA ARG A 69 1.56 6.94 -10.31
C ARG A 69 2.99 7.43 -10.09
N GLU A 70 3.25 8.69 -10.43
CA GLU A 70 4.57 9.30 -10.25
C GLU A 70 5.00 9.29 -8.80
N ARG A 71 4.09 9.66 -7.90
CA ARG A 71 4.38 9.65 -6.46
C ARG A 71 4.67 8.24 -5.96
N PHE A 72 3.87 7.26 -6.40
CA PHE A 72 4.07 5.87 -6.02
C PHE A 72 5.46 5.37 -6.44
N LEU A 73 5.83 5.62 -7.69
CA LEU A 73 7.13 5.19 -8.21
C LEU A 73 8.30 5.90 -7.51
N GLU A 74 8.13 7.18 -7.19
CA GLU A 74 9.12 7.93 -6.43
C GLU A 74 9.34 7.31 -5.06
N LEU A 75 8.26 7.03 -4.33
CA LEU A 75 8.37 6.44 -2.99
C LEU A 75 8.95 5.02 -3.04
N LEU A 76 8.57 4.26 -4.06
CA LEU A 76 9.11 2.91 -4.25
C LEU A 76 10.63 2.94 -4.48
N ALA A 77 11.10 3.90 -5.23
CA ALA A 77 12.52 4.04 -5.53
C ALA A 77 13.33 4.44 -4.28
N HIS A 78 12.72 5.16 -3.35
CA HIS A 78 13.36 5.63 -2.12
C HIS A 78 13.17 4.67 -0.94
N GLY A 79 12.35 3.67 -1.12
CA GLY A 79 12.12 2.66 -0.11
C GLY A 79 13.10 1.51 -0.21
#